data_0c0ab2133183f7a0d0c1ea45eccf4d72
#
_entry.id   0c0ab2133183f7a0d0c1ea45eccf4d72
#
_cell.length_a   1.000
_cell.length_b   1.000
_cell.length_c   1.000
_cell.angle_alpha   90.00
_cell.angle_beta   90.00
_cell.angle_gamma   90.00
#
_symmetry.space_group_name_H-M   'P 1'
#
loop_
_entity.id
_entity.type
_entity.pdbx_description
1 polymer ?
#
loop_
_entity_poly.entity_id
_entity_poly.type
_entity_poly.pdbx_seq_one_letter_code
_entity_poly.pdbx_strand_id
1 'polypeptide(L)'
;MPCPVRQPAHPLSSAALGLLAFLAAAEPTPGKEWPAAAAALVSPVPDFPRPAATWLEAQVELSRRGFSGGPIDGLPGPQSTAALRAFQRREGLTETGLLDAATQAVLQLDAPALTWASLAAEDLDGLRPVPEGWTAKAEAAALPHASALELAAERFRAGERFLRRINPGLDWERLTADTLFVATAAEFVPRPGVAARLVIRLAARELQAVDVQERVIAHFPVSIARRVDKRPVGDLAVRVVVANPDYTFDPVLFPDTPEARETPTRRLILPPGPNNPVGVAWIGLDRPGYGIHGAPEPANVGRTESLGCFRLANWDARTLLGLAWVGLPVRVEP
;
A
#
# COMPACT_ATOMS: atom_id res chain seq x y z
N MET A 1 21.66 -11.64 8.70
CA MET A 1 22.10 -10.33 9.22
C MET A 1 20.87 -9.45 9.32
N PRO A 2 20.67 -8.70 10.41
CA PRO A 2 19.43 -7.98 10.66
C PRO A 2 19.25 -6.77 9.77
N CYS A 3 18.01 -6.56 9.34
CA CYS A 3 17.57 -5.28 8.76
C CYS A 3 17.51 -4.28 9.95
N PRO A 4 18.33 -3.23 9.97
CA PRO A 4 18.45 -2.39 11.14
C PRO A 4 17.40 -1.27 11.14
N VAL A 5 16.40 -1.41 12.00
CA VAL A 5 15.43 -0.34 12.32
C VAL A 5 15.60 0.02 13.79
N ARG A 6 15.76 1.29 14.10
CA ARG A 6 15.89 1.83 15.46
C ARG A 6 14.53 2.24 15.99
N GLN A 7 14.24 1.96 17.24
CA GLN A 7 13.06 2.52 17.91
C GLN A 7 13.27 4.03 18.13
N PRO A 8 12.30 4.89 17.80
CA PRO A 8 12.35 6.28 18.20
C PRO A 8 12.24 6.37 19.73
N ALA A 9 13.13 7.14 20.35
CA ALA A 9 13.18 7.39 21.79
C ALA A 9 12.22 8.54 22.18
N HIS A 10 10.93 8.49 21.78
CA HIS A 10 9.94 9.46 22.26
C HIS A 10 8.62 8.77 22.61
N PRO A 11 7.96 9.17 23.72
CA PRO A 11 6.65 8.65 24.09
C PRO A 11 5.62 9.04 23.02
N LEU A 12 4.73 8.12 22.72
CA LEU A 12 3.57 8.30 21.86
C LEU A 12 2.77 9.54 22.29
N SER A 13 3.02 10.66 21.66
CA SER A 13 2.08 11.75 21.60
C SER A 13 0.88 11.26 20.78
N SER A 14 -0.25 11.13 21.45
CA SER A 14 -1.56 10.90 20.83
C SER A 14 -1.97 12.17 20.06
N ALA A 15 -1.47 12.29 18.84
CA ALA A 15 -1.87 13.36 17.94
C ALA A 15 -2.19 12.78 16.56
N ALA A 16 -3.42 13.01 16.19
CA ALA A 16 -3.99 12.93 14.85
C ALA A 16 -4.21 11.51 14.27
N LEU A 17 -5.23 10.80 14.81
CA LEU A 17 -6.23 10.25 13.90
C LEU A 17 -6.89 11.48 13.22
N GLY A 18 -6.35 11.88 12.09
CA GLY A 18 -7.03 12.84 11.23
C GLY A 18 -8.36 12.21 10.83
N LEU A 19 -9.43 12.79 11.37
CA LEU A 19 -10.81 12.55 10.94
C LEU A 19 -10.86 12.94 9.46
N LEU A 20 -10.67 11.96 8.55
CA LEU A 20 -10.99 12.14 7.14
C LEU A 20 -12.50 12.36 7.08
N ALA A 21 -12.89 13.63 6.99
CA ALA A 21 -14.25 13.99 6.68
C ALA A 21 -14.61 13.29 5.36
N PHE A 22 -15.60 12.42 5.38
CA PHE A 22 -16.32 12.00 4.18
C PHE A 22 -16.76 13.28 3.47
N LEU A 23 -16.03 13.69 2.47
CA LEU A 23 -16.59 14.57 1.46
C LEU A 23 -17.61 13.70 0.72
N ALA A 24 -18.87 13.80 1.17
CA ALA A 24 -20.01 13.50 0.32
C ALA A 24 -19.69 14.08 -1.05
N ALA A 25 -19.99 13.34 -2.12
CA ALA A 25 -19.73 13.76 -3.48
C ALA A 25 -20.06 15.25 -3.61
N ALA A 26 -19.03 16.10 -3.56
CA ALA A 26 -19.24 17.54 -3.61
C ALA A 26 -19.80 17.83 -5.00
N GLU A 27 -21.03 18.33 -5.06
CA GLU A 27 -21.56 18.87 -6.31
C GLU A 27 -20.60 19.97 -6.80
N PRO A 28 -20.31 19.98 -8.11
CA PRO A 28 -19.37 20.94 -8.69
C PRO A 28 -19.81 22.37 -8.38
N THR A 29 -18.91 23.14 -7.80
CA THR A 29 -19.13 24.57 -7.62
C THR A 29 -19.36 25.22 -8.99
N PRO A 30 -20.44 26.00 -9.19
CA PRO A 30 -20.70 26.66 -10.46
C PRO A 30 -19.52 27.54 -10.87
N GLY A 31 -18.95 27.30 -12.06
CA GLY A 31 -17.86 28.10 -12.64
C GLY A 31 -16.53 27.38 -12.91
N LYS A 32 -16.35 26.11 -12.50
CA LYS A 32 -15.18 25.30 -12.90
C LYS A 32 -15.51 24.48 -14.16
N GLU A 33 -14.77 24.71 -15.25
CA GLU A 33 -14.85 23.87 -16.44
C GLU A 33 -14.20 22.52 -16.16
N TRP A 34 -14.98 21.46 -16.27
CA TRP A 34 -14.56 20.08 -16.07
C TRP A 34 -13.97 19.53 -17.37
N PRO A 35 -12.89 18.75 -17.33
CA PRO A 35 -12.49 17.97 -18.48
C PRO A 35 -13.64 17.02 -18.86
N ALA A 36 -14.34 17.30 -19.98
CA ALA A 36 -15.55 16.57 -20.37
C ALA A 36 -15.35 15.04 -20.42
N ALA A 37 -14.13 14.57 -20.77
CA ALA A 37 -13.77 13.16 -20.75
C ALA A 37 -13.74 12.55 -19.34
N ALA A 38 -13.35 13.32 -18.32
CA ALA A 38 -13.32 12.85 -16.94
C ALA A 38 -14.72 12.90 -16.29
N ALA A 39 -15.55 13.88 -16.67
CA ALA A 39 -16.94 13.97 -16.22
C ALA A 39 -17.77 12.74 -16.62
N ALA A 40 -17.54 12.20 -17.82
CA ALA A 40 -18.22 11.00 -18.29
C ALA A 40 -17.91 9.73 -17.46
N LEU A 41 -16.79 9.70 -16.74
CA LEU A 41 -16.39 8.56 -15.91
C LEU A 41 -17.09 8.55 -14.53
N VAL A 42 -17.65 9.67 -14.08
CA VAL A 42 -18.25 9.85 -12.74
C VAL A 42 -19.77 10.09 -12.81
N SER A 43 -20.37 10.23 -13.98
CA SER A 43 -21.82 10.49 -14.18
C SER A 43 -22.48 9.46 -15.11
N PRO A 44 -23.82 9.20 -14.95
CA PRO A 44 -24.66 9.42 -13.79
C PRO A 44 -24.42 8.35 -12.70
N VAL A 45 -24.73 8.68 -11.44
CA VAL A 45 -24.59 7.71 -10.34
C VAL A 45 -25.65 6.64 -10.51
N PRO A 46 -25.29 5.38 -10.86
CA PRO A 46 -26.27 4.30 -10.89
C PRO A 46 -26.76 4.01 -9.47
N ASP A 47 -27.95 3.39 -9.36
CA ASP A 47 -28.46 2.94 -8.08
C ASP A 47 -27.50 1.96 -7.39
N PHE A 48 -27.25 2.14 -6.11
CA PHE A 48 -26.47 1.24 -5.27
C PHE A 48 -27.37 0.59 -4.21
N PRO A 49 -27.08 -0.64 -3.74
CA PRO A 49 -25.93 -1.48 -4.15
C PRO A 49 -26.16 -2.15 -5.52
N ARG A 50 -25.07 -2.41 -6.23
CA ARG A 50 -25.09 -3.16 -7.49
C ARG A 50 -23.87 -4.05 -7.68
N PRO A 51 -23.95 -5.12 -8.49
CA PRO A 51 -22.82 -5.99 -8.78
C PRO A 51 -21.64 -5.24 -9.42
N ALA A 52 -20.41 -5.65 -9.05
CA ALA A 52 -19.21 -5.21 -9.76
C ALA A 52 -19.20 -5.82 -11.19
N ALA A 53 -19.29 -4.95 -12.21
CA ALA A 53 -19.40 -5.36 -13.60
C ALA A 53 -18.05 -5.37 -14.35
N THR A 54 -17.08 -4.59 -13.85
CA THR A 54 -15.76 -4.42 -14.49
C THR A 54 -14.64 -4.78 -13.52
N TRP A 55 -13.43 -5.03 -14.06
CA TRP A 55 -12.26 -5.25 -13.22
C TRP A 55 -11.89 -4.03 -12.39
N LEU A 56 -12.11 -2.81 -12.87
CA LEU A 56 -11.91 -1.60 -12.09
C LEU A 56 -12.81 -1.60 -10.84
N GLU A 57 -14.09 -1.85 -11.02
CA GLU A 57 -15.04 -1.93 -9.92
C GLU A 57 -14.71 -3.05 -8.95
N ALA A 58 -14.33 -4.21 -9.47
CA ALA A 58 -13.91 -5.33 -8.65
C ALA A 58 -12.65 -5.01 -7.82
N GLN A 59 -11.61 -4.40 -8.43
CA GLN A 59 -10.39 -4.00 -7.72
C GLN A 59 -10.68 -2.97 -6.61
N VAL A 60 -11.52 -1.98 -6.91
CA VAL A 60 -11.90 -0.96 -5.91
C VAL A 60 -12.68 -1.59 -4.76
N GLU A 61 -13.69 -2.41 -5.06
CA GLU A 61 -14.52 -3.01 -4.02
C GLU A 61 -13.78 -4.07 -3.21
N LEU A 62 -12.91 -4.86 -3.83
CA LEU A 62 -11.99 -5.76 -3.12
C LEU A 62 -11.10 -4.97 -2.17
N SER A 63 -10.52 -3.85 -2.62
CA SER A 63 -9.69 -2.98 -1.78
C SER A 63 -10.47 -2.42 -0.60
N ARG A 64 -11.72 -1.96 -0.79
CA ARG A 64 -12.63 -1.50 0.29
C ARG A 64 -12.90 -2.58 1.33
N ARG A 65 -12.83 -3.84 0.93
CA ARG A 65 -13.05 -5.01 1.82
C ARG A 65 -11.75 -5.59 2.39
N GLY A 66 -10.60 -4.93 2.15
CA GLY A 66 -9.29 -5.36 2.63
C GLY A 66 -8.56 -6.37 1.74
N PHE A 67 -9.05 -6.63 0.53
CA PHE A 67 -8.43 -7.54 -0.43
C PHE A 67 -7.67 -6.74 -1.49
N SER A 68 -6.44 -6.38 -1.19
CA SER A 68 -5.58 -5.65 -2.15
C SER A 68 -5.12 -6.56 -3.28
N GLY A 69 -5.31 -6.10 -4.51
CA GLY A 69 -4.73 -6.70 -5.72
C GLY A 69 -3.50 -5.93 -6.22
N GLY A 70 -2.87 -5.12 -5.36
CA GLY A 70 -1.82 -4.17 -5.75
C GLY A 70 -2.40 -2.88 -6.31
N PRO A 71 -1.62 -2.10 -7.09
CA PRO A 71 -2.10 -0.85 -7.68
C PRO A 71 -3.33 -1.08 -8.58
N ILE A 72 -4.39 -0.33 -8.31
CA ILE A 72 -5.63 -0.37 -9.10
C ILE A 72 -5.35 0.22 -10.48
N ASP A 73 -5.67 -0.54 -11.53
CA ASP A 73 -5.44 -0.15 -12.93
C ASP A 73 -6.60 -0.49 -13.87
N GLY A 74 -7.64 -1.18 -13.36
CA GLY A 74 -8.81 -1.62 -14.10
C GLY A 74 -8.56 -2.85 -14.99
N LEU A 75 -7.40 -3.51 -14.86
CA LEU A 75 -7.03 -4.66 -15.69
C LEU A 75 -6.93 -5.95 -14.84
N PRO A 76 -7.32 -7.10 -15.40
CA PRO A 76 -7.04 -8.37 -14.75
C PRO A 76 -5.53 -8.65 -14.73
N GLY A 77 -5.05 -9.18 -13.61
CA GLY A 77 -3.65 -9.56 -13.46
C GLY A 77 -3.49 -10.61 -12.35
N PRO A 78 -2.30 -11.23 -12.23
CA PRO A 78 -2.09 -12.29 -11.23
C PRO A 78 -2.43 -11.87 -9.81
N GLN A 79 -2.09 -10.64 -9.41
CA GLN A 79 -2.37 -10.12 -8.07
C GLN A 79 -3.87 -9.84 -7.85
N SER A 80 -4.56 -9.22 -8.83
CA SER A 80 -6.01 -9.00 -8.77
C SER A 80 -6.77 -10.32 -8.74
N THR A 81 -6.32 -11.32 -9.52
CA THR A 81 -6.87 -12.67 -9.51
C THR A 81 -6.67 -13.36 -8.16
N ALA A 82 -5.49 -13.21 -7.53
CA ALA A 82 -5.22 -13.78 -6.21
C ALA A 82 -6.09 -13.12 -5.13
N ALA A 83 -6.26 -11.80 -5.15
CA ALA A 83 -7.15 -11.08 -4.25
C ALA A 83 -8.60 -11.53 -4.41
N LEU A 84 -9.06 -11.73 -5.66
CA LEU A 84 -10.40 -12.22 -5.94
C LEU A 84 -10.62 -13.66 -5.42
N ARG A 85 -9.64 -14.56 -5.59
CA ARG A 85 -9.68 -15.91 -5.01
C ARG A 85 -9.74 -15.89 -3.49
N ALA A 86 -8.94 -15.04 -2.85
CA ALA A 86 -8.97 -14.88 -1.40
C ALA A 86 -10.34 -14.37 -0.91
N PHE A 87 -10.97 -13.46 -1.65
CA PHE A 87 -12.33 -13.01 -1.40
C PHE A 87 -13.35 -14.14 -1.61
N GLN A 88 -13.28 -14.86 -2.74
CA GLN A 88 -14.15 -16.00 -3.02
C GLN A 88 -14.07 -17.05 -1.90
N ARG A 89 -12.86 -17.39 -1.43
CA ARG A 89 -12.65 -18.29 -0.28
C ARG A 89 -13.36 -17.78 0.97
N ARG A 90 -13.22 -16.49 1.30
CA ARG A 90 -13.90 -15.89 2.46
C ARG A 90 -15.41 -16.00 2.37
N GLU A 91 -15.97 -15.83 1.18
CA GLU A 91 -17.42 -15.89 0.92
C GLU A 91 -17.94 -17.32 0.69
N GLY A 92 -17.08 -18.34 0.81
CA GLY A 92 -17.48 -19.75 0.57
C GLY A 92 -17.77 -20.09 -0.88
N LEU A 93 -17.26 -19.30 -1.83
CA LEU A 93 -17.41 -19.54 -3.26
C LEU A 93 -16.27 -20.42 -3.81
N THR A 94 -16.50 -21.01 -4.98
CA THR A 94 -15.42 -21.64 -5.76
C THR A 94 -14.36 -20.61 -6.11
N GLU A 95 -13.08 -20.91 -5.82
CA GLU A 95 -11.94 -20.01 -6.02
C GLU A 95 -11.50 -19.95 -7.50
N THR A 96 -12.39 -19.48 -8.38
CA THR A 96 -12.11 -19.39 -9.82
C THR A 96 -11.11 -18.28 -10.15
N GLY A 97 -11.07 -17.22 -9.35
CA GLY A 97 -10.33 -15.99 -9.66
C GLY A 97 -10.92 -15.23 -10.84
N LEU A 98 -12.14 -15.54 -11.23
CA LEU A 98 -12.89 -14.87 -12.30
C LEU A 98 -14.00 -14.01 -11.69
N LEU A 99 -14.31 -12.90 -12.34
CA LEU A 99 -15.47 -12.07 -12.00
C LEU A 99 -16.73 -12.70 -12.64
N ASP A 100 -17.03 -13.93 -12.22
CA ASP A 100 -18.18 -14.71 -12.66
C ASP A 100 -19.48 -14.30 -11.96
N ALA A 101 -20.61 -14.83 -12.41
CA ALA A 101 -21.93 -14.47 -11.89
C ALA A 101 -22.07 -14.74 -10.36
N ALA A 102 -21.48 -15.83 -9.85
CA ALA A 102 -21.50 -16.14 -8.41
C ALA A 102 -20.70 -15.09 -7.62
N THR A 103 -19.55 -14.69 -8.12
CA THR A 103 -18.73 -13.64 -7.51
C THR A 103 -19.43 -12.28 -7.56
N GLN A 104 -19.99 -11.92 -8.72
CA GLN A 104 -20.73 -10.66 -8.89
C GLN A 104 -21.95 -10.56 -7.96
N ALA A 105 -22.62 -11.69 -7.69
CA ALA A 105 -23.76 -11.71 -6.77
C ALA A 105 -23.41 -11.27 -5.35
N VAL A 106 -22.17 -11.47 -4.89
CA VAL A 106 -21.70 -11.12 -3.53
C VAL A 106 -20.74 -9.93 -3.50
N LEU A 107 -20.03 -9.65 -4.60
CA LEU A 107 -19.16 -8.48 -4.71
C LEU A 107 -19.98 -7.28 -5.21
N GLN A 108 -20.78 -6.72 -4.28
CA GLN A 108 -21.63 -5.58 -4.54
C GLN A 108 -20.88 -4.28 -4.23
N LEU A 109 -21.02 -3.30 -5.10
CA LEU A 109 -20.59 -1.92 -4.84
C LEU A 109 -21.68 -1.21 -4.04
N ASP A 110 -21.30 -0.57 -2.94
CA ASP A 110 -22.17 0.28 -2.14
C ASP A 110 -22.03 1.77 -2.50
N ALA A 111 -21.03 2.11 -3.32
CA ALA A 111 -20.74 3.47 -3.77
C ALA A 111 -19.93 3.46 -5.08
N PRO A 112 -19.85 4.59 -5.82
CA PRO A 112 -19.06 4.69 -7.05
C PRO A 112 -17.61 4.24 -6.86
N ALA A 113 -17.06 3.56 -7.87
CA ALA A 113 -15.66 3.12 -7.84
C ALA A 113 -14.66 4.27 -8.07
N LEU A 114 -15.10 5.32 -8.72
CA LEU A 114 -14.33 6.54 -8.95
C LEU A 114 -14.96 7.72 -8.24
N THR A 115 -14.12 8.68 -7.88
CA THR A 115 -14.53 9.91 -7.19
C THR A 115 -13.71 11.10 -7.70
N TRP A 116 -14.22 12.29 -7.49
CA TRP A 116 -13.44 13.51 -7.66
C TRP A 116 -12.54 13.72 -6.42
N ALA A 117 -11.32 14.16 -6.66
CA ALA A 117 -10.32 14.40 -5.62
C ALA A 117 -9.48 15.64 -5.95
N SER A 118 -8.87 16.21 -4.92
CA SER A 118 -7.79 17.20 -5.01
C SER A 118 -6.72 16.87 -3.98
N LEU A 119 -5.55 17.47 -4.11
CA LEU A 119 -4.49 17.44 -3.10
C LEU A 119 -4.52 18.76 -2.33
N ALA A 120 -4.30 18.71 -1.02
CA ALA A 120 -4.21 19.91 -0.20
C ALA A 120 -2.94 20.73 -0.54
N ALA A 121 -2.95 22.02 -0.24
CA ALA A 121 -1.79 22.87 -0.44
C ALA A 121 -0.56 22.34 0.32
N GLU A 122 -0.75 21.89 1.56
CA GLU A 122 0.29 21.33 2.41
C GLU A 122 0.90 20.05 1.82
N ASP A 123 0.08 19.24 1.14
CA ASP A 123 0.54 18.04 0.44
C ASP A 123 1.50 18.42 -0.71
N LEU A 124 1.11 19.42 -1.50
CA LEU A 124 1.89 19.89 -2.65
C LEU A 124 3.18 20.60 -2.20
N ASP A 125 3.09 21.42 -1.15
CA ASP A 125 4.24 22.09 -0.55
C ASP A 125 5.22 21.10 0.10
N GLY A 126 4.74 19.91 0.48
CA GLY A 126 5.54 18.84 1.06
C GLY A 126 6.36 18.02 0.06
N LEU A 127 6.08 18.11 -1.24
CA LEU A 127 6.76 17.31 -2.26
C LEU A 127 8.24 17.67 -2.41
N ARG A 128 9.11 16.68 -2.48
CA ARG A 128 10.56 16.87 -2.70
C ARG A 128 11.11 15.74 -3.56
N PRO A 129 11.96 16.01 -4.55
CA PRO A 129 12.69 14.98 -5.27
C PRO A 129 13.43 14.06 -4.30
N VAL A 130 13.42 12.75 -4.58
CA VAL A 130 14.16 11.78 -3.77
C VAL A 130 15.66 11.98 -4.02
N PRO A 131 16.47 12.26 -2.97
CA PRO A 131 17.92 12.39 -3.14
C PRO A 131 18.55 11.12 -3.67
N GLU A 132 19.58 11.25 -4.52
CA GLU A 132 20.36 10.12 -5.02
C GLU A 132 21.46 9.70 -4.02
N GLY A 133 21.68 8.40 -3.90
CA GLY A 133 22.66 7.81 -2.97
C GLY A 133 22.19 7.79 -1.50
N TRP A 134 22.89 7.00 -0.70
CA TRP A 134 22.53 6.79 0.69
C TRP A 134 22.89 7.97 1.59
N THR A 135 24.03 8.61 1.31
CA THR A 135 24.49 9.78 2.05
C THR A 135 23.51 10.93 1.91
N ALA A 136 23.14 11.29 0.68
CA ALA A 136 22.19 12.38 0.45
C ALA A 136 20.80 12.11 1.05
N LYS A 137 20.34 10.85 1.01
CA LYS A 137 19.10 10.44 1.69
C LYS A 137 19.20 10.59 3.21
N ALA A 138 20.36 10.27 3.80
CA ALA A 138 20.57 10.39 5.25
C ALA A 138 20.68 11.86 5.72
N GLU A 139 21.08 12.77 4.84
CA GLU A 139 21.17 14.21 5.11
C GLU A 139 19.85 14.95 4.91
N ALA A 140 18.86 14.30 4.26
CA ALA A 140 17.55 14.89 4.07
C ALA A 140 16.78 14.98 5.41
N ALA A 141 15.91 15.99 5.54
CA ALA A 141 15.03 16.12 6.72
C ALA A 141 13.92 15.05 6.75
N ALA A 142 13.47 14.60 5.58
CA ALA A 142 12.46 13.56 5.38
C ALA A 142 12.59 13.00 3.96
N LEU A 143 11.94 11.87 3.69
CA LEU A 143 11.83 11.25 2.36
C LEU A 143 10.36 11.24 1.91
N PRO A 144 9.77 12.42 1.63
CA PRO A 144 8.37 12.55 1.22
C PRO A 144 8.14 12.03 -0.21
N HIS A 145 6.92 12.12 -0.70
CA HIS A 145 6.62 11.86 -2.12
C HIS A 145 7.37 12.84 -3.03
N ALA A 146 7.85 12.33 -4.16
CA ALA A 146 8.62 13.15 -5.10
C ALA A 146 7.73 14.01 -6.01
N SER A 147 6.49 13.59 -6.25
CA SER A 147 5.56 14.25 -7.16
C SER A 147 4.11 14.16 -6.71
N ALA A 148 3.27 15.06 -7.24
CA ALA A 148 1.84 15.02 -7.01
C ALA A 148 1.19 13.73 -7.55
N LEU A 149 1.69 13.21 -8.66
CA LEU A 149 1.20 11.94 -9.21
C LEU A 149 1.51 10.75 -8.30
N GLU A 150 2.73 10.65 -7.79
CA GLU A 150 3.13 9.62 -6.82
C GLU A 150 2.27 9.69 -5.56
N LEU A 151 2.11 10.88 -4.98
CA LEU A 151 1.25 11.10 -3.83
C LEU A 151 -0.20 10.68 -4.10
N ALA A 152 -0.77 11.09 -5.24
CA ALA A 152 -2.13 10.70 -5.64
C ALA A 152 -2.24 9.19 -5.86
N ALA A 153 -1.26 8.57 -6.52
CA ALA A 153 -1.23 7.13 -6.76
C ALA A 153 -1.22 6.35 -5.43
N GLU A 154 -0.39 6.75 -4.47
CA GLU A 154 -0.35 6.12 -3.16
C GLU A 154 -1.63 6.36 -2.36
N ARG A 155 -2.11 7.60 -2.27
CA ARG A 155 -3.31 7.97 -1.51
C ARG A 155 -4.54 7.23 -1.99
N PHE A 156 -4.71 7.12 -3.31
CA PHE A 156 -5.86 6.48 -3.94
C PHE A 156 -5.60 5.03 -4.36
N ARG A 157 -4.50 4.40 -3.93
CA ARG A 157 -4.13 2.99 -4.22
C ARG A 157 -4.14 2.64 -5.70
N ALA A 158 -3.88 3.61 -6.55
CA ALA A 158 -3.97 3.50 -8.00
C ALA A 158 -2.58 3.42 -8.66
N GLY A 159 -2.52 2.82 -9.83
CA GLY A 159 -1.32 2.91 -10.65
C GLY A 159 -1.17 4.31 -11.27
N GLU A 160 0.04 4.89 -11.28
CA GLU A 160 0.28 6.21 -11.88
C GLU A 160 -0.16 6.28 -13.35
N ARG A 161 0.11 5.23 -14.13
CA ARG A 161 -0.31 5.14 -15.54
C ARG A 161 -1.84 5.14 -15.67
N PHE A 162 -2.52 4.51 -14.69
CA PHE A 162 -3.97 4.52 -14.66
C PHE A 162 -4.51 5.92 -14.36
N LEU A 163 -3.97 6.62 -13.36
CA LEU A 163 -4.37 8.00 -13.05
C LEU A 163 -4.16 8.93 -14.23
N ARG A 164 -3.03 8.84 -14.94
CA ARG A 164 -2.81 9.60 -16.18
C ARG A 164 -3.85 9.27 -17.25
N ARG A 165 -4.22 7.99 -17.40
CA ARG A 165 -5.17 7.54 -18.40
C ARG A 165 -6.60 8.06 -18.15
N ILE A 166 -7.03 8.10 -16.89
CA ILE A 166 -8.40 8.58 -16.56
C ILE A 166 -8.48 10.10 -16.40
N ASN A 167 -7.36 10.80 -16.42
CA ASN A 167 -7.26 12.26 -16.38
C ASN A 167 -6.45 12.79 -17.58
N PRO A 168 -6.94 12.61 -18.81
CA PRO A 168 -6.22 13.04 -19.99
C PRO A 168 -6.11 14.57 -20.01
N GLY A 169 -4.91 15.07 -20.34
CA GLY A 169 -4.64 16.51 -20.39
C GLY A 169 -4.34 17.17 -19.05
N LEU A 170 -4.42 16.46 -17.94
CA LEU A 170 -4.02 16.99 -16.64
C LEU A 170 -2.49 17.08 -16.55
N ASP A 171 -1.99 18.28 -16.25
CA ASP A 171 -0.56 18.51 -15.97
C ASP A 171 -0.26 18.19 -14.50
N TRP A 172 0.25 17.00 -14.23
CA TRP A 172 0.57 16.52 -12.89
C TRP A 172 1.76 17.28 -12.24
N GLU A 173 2.56 18.00 -13.02
CA GLU A 173 3.69 18.78 -12.51
C GLU A 173 3.27 20.19 -12.07
N ARG A 174 2.07 20.62 -12.48
CA ARG A 174 1.52 21.95 -12.19
C ARG A 174 0.21 21.90 -11.42
N LEU A 175 -0.03 20.85 -10.65
CA LEU A 175 -1.22 20.77 -9.79
C LEU A 175 -1.22 21.87 -8.73
N THR A 176 -2.41 22.42 -8.50
CA THR A 176 -2.70 23.32 -7.38
C THR A 176 -3.74 22.67 -6.47
N ALA A 177 -3.94 23.18 -5.27
CA ALA A 177 -4.94 22.67 -4.34
C ALA A 177 -6.38 22.74 -4.90
N ASP A 178 -6.62 23.63 -5.86
CA ASP A 178 -7.91 23.77 -6.53
C ASP A 178 -8.09 22.83 -7.73
N THR A 179 -7.01 22.13 -8.14
CA THR A 179 -7.06 21.22 -9.27
C THR A 179 -7.81 19.95 -8.91
N LEU A 180 -8.91 19.70 -9.61
CA LEU A 180 -9.69 18.48 -9.45
C LEU A 180 -9.26 17.42 -10.46
N PHE A 181 -9.21 16.18 -10.00
CA PHE A 181 -8.93 15.01 -10.83
C PHE A 181 -9.79 13.82 -10.40
N VAL A 182 -9.95 12.86 -11.30
CA VAL A 182 -10.65 11.60 -11.00
C VAL A 182 -9.69 10.61 -10.36
N ALA A 183 -10.10 10.00 -9.25
CA ALA A 183 -9.35 9.01 -8.52
C ALA A 183 -10.21 7.80 -8.16
N THR A 184 -9.57 6.72 -7.69
CA THR A 184 -10.29 5.55 -7.15
C THR A 184 -10.80 5.83 -5.75
N ALA A 185 -12.00 5.35 -5.43
CA ALA A 185 -12.57 5.45 -4.09
C ALA A 185 -12.35 4.13 -3.31
N ALA A 186 -11.09 3.74 -3.10
CA ALA A 186 -10.68 2.40 -2.66
C ALA A 186 -10.21 2.33 -1.20
N GLU A 187 -10.67 3.23 -0.34
CA GLU A 187 -10.24 3.27 1.07
C GLU A 187 -10.76 2.06 1.86
N PHE A 188 -9.88 1.47 2.66
CA PHE A 188 -10.20 0.46 3.64
C PHE A 188 -9.68 0.89 5.01
N VAL A 189 -10.56 0.88 6.01
CA VAL A 189 -10.20 1.19 7.40
C VAL A 189 -10.13 -0.12 8.20
N PRO A 190 -8.92 -0.58 8.58
CA PRO A 190 -8.77 -1.79 9.36
C PRO A 190 -9.35 -1.61 10.78
N ARG A 191 -9.93 -2.68 11.33
CA ARG A 191 -10.34 -2.71 12.73
C ARG A 191 -9.20 -3.30 13.57
N PRO A 192 -8.61 -2.54 14.52
CA PRO A 192 -7.54 -3.03 15.39
C PRO A 192 -7.97 -4.26 16.19
N GLY A 193 -7.02 -5.20 16.40
CA GLY A 193 -7.24 -6.37 17.25
C GLY A 193 -8.11 -7.48 16.67
N VAL A 194 -8.55 -7.36 15.41
CA VAL A 194 -9.37 -8.41 14.76
C VAL A 194 -8.51 -9.51 14.16
N ALA A 195 -7.24 -9.25 13.81
CA ALA A 195 -6.34 -10.27 13.30
C ALA A 195 -5.88 -11.21 14.43
N ALA A 196 -6.09 -12.51 14.25
CA ALA A 196 -5.62 -13.56 15.16
C ALA A 196 -4.24 -14.08 14.74
N ARG A 197 -3.91 -14.04 13.45
CA ARG A 197 -2.59 -14.38 12.91
C ARG A 197 -2.39 -13.80 11.50
N LEU A 198 -1.13 -13.78 11.07
CA LEU A 198 -0.73 -13.53 9.69
C LEU A 198 -0.30 -14.85 9.04
N VAL A 199 -0.63 -15.02 7.76
CA VAL A 199 -0.18 -16.16 6.94
C VAL A 199 0.53 -15.59 5.71
N ILE A 200 1.79 -15.96 5.52
CA ILE A 200 2.59 -15.56 4.35
C ILE A 200 2.87 -16.82 3.53
N ARG A 201 2.38 -16.86 2.28
CA ARG A 201 2.63 -17.96 1.34
C ARG A 201 3.66 -17.52 0.32
N LEU A 202 4.86 -18.11 0.42
CA LEU A 202 6.00 -17.69 -0.39
C LEU A 202 5.80 -18.01 -1.87
N ALA A 203 5.27 -19.19 -2.20
CA ALA A 203 5.02 -19.57 -3.59
C ALA A 203 3.96 -18.69 -4.27
N ALA A 204 2.91 -18.33 -3.54
CA ALA A 204 1.83 -17.47 -4.03
C ALA A 204 2.20 -15.96 -3.97
N ARG A 205 3.26 -15.58 -3.24
CA ARG A 205 3.64 -14.19 -2.96
C ARG A 205 2.48 -13.38 -2.38
N GLU A 206 1.80 -13.95 -1.40
CA GLU A 206 0.67 -13.34 -0.71
C GLU A 206 0.87 -13.32 0.80
N LEU A 207 0.33 -12.29 1.45
CA LEU A 207 0.19 -12.15 2.88
C LEU A 207 -1.29 -11.98 3.20
N GLN A 208 -1.79 -12.78 4.14
CA GLN A 208 -3.18 -12.69 4.60
C GLN A 208 -3.21 -12.47 6.11
N ALA A 209 -4.12 -11.63 6.57
CA ALA A 209 -4.54 -11.58 7.96
C ALA A 209 -5.81 -12.41 8.12
N VAL A 210 -5.86 -13.24 9.14
CA VAL A 210 -7.02 -14.09 9.44
C VAL A 210 -7.53 -13.82 10.86
N ASP A 211 -8.85 -13.97 11.06
CA ASP A 211 -9.50 -13.82 12.36
C ASP A 211 -9.46 -15.13 13.17
N VAL A 212 -10.07 -15.10 14.36
CA VAL A 212 -10.14 -16.27 15.25
C VAL A 212 -11.01 -17.41 14.70
N GLN A 213 -11.81 -17.17 13.68
CA GLN A 213 -12.58 -18.18 12.94
C GLN A 213 -11.86 -18.66 11.67
N GLU A 214 -10.57 -18.33 11.51
CA GLU A 214 -9.77 -18.69 10.34
C GLU A 214 -10.23 -18.05 9.02
N ARG A 215 -11.06 -17.02 9.07
CA ARG A 215 -11.53 -16.29 7.89
C ARG A 215 -10.52 -15.23 7.49
N VAL A 216 -10.25 -15.13 6.20
CA VAL A 216 -9.39 -14.05 5.66
C VAL A 216 -10.09 -12.71 5.83
N ILE A 217 -9.48 -11.80 6.59
CA ILE A 217 -9.98 -10.44 6.83
C ILE A 217 -9.20 -9.38 6.04
N ALA A 218 -7.99 -9.72 5.58
CA ALA A 218 -7.23 -8.89 4.67
C ALA A 218 -6.27 -9.76 3.83
N HIS A 219 -6.02 -9.31 2.59
CA HIS A 219 -5.12 -9.96 1.63
C HIS A 219 -4.24 -8.90 0.97
N PHE A 220 -2.94 -9.20 0.82
CA PHE A 220 -1.95 -8.30 0.24
C PHE A 220 -0.97 -9.07 -0.65
N PRO A 221 -0.63 -8.56 -1.84
CA PRO A 221 0.54 -9.01 -2.58
C PRO A 221 1.82 -8.73 -1.78
N VAL A 222 2.80 -9.61 -1.83
CA VAL A 222 4.05 -9.43 -1.09
C VAL A 222 5.27 -9.79 -1.94
N SER A 223 6.32 -8.96 -1.88
CA SER A 223 7.65 -9.33 -2.37
C SER A 223 8.40 -10.09 -1.29
N ILE A 224 9.06 -11.16 -1.69
CA ILE A 224 9.81 -12.08 -0.81
C ILE A 224 11.31 -12.01 -1.09
N ALA A 225 12.11 -12.66 -0.25
CA ALA A 225 13.56 -12.73 -0.45
C ALA A 225 13.94 -13.45 -1.77
N ARG A 226 14.93 -12.89 -2.48
CA ARG A 226 15.50 -13.51 -3.70
C ARG A 226 16.15 -14.86 -3.38
N ARG A 227 16.96 -14.89 -2.35
CA ARG A 227 17.67 -16.10 -1.92
C ARG A 227 16.72 -16.99 -1.09
N VAL A 228 16.63 -18.27 -1.46
CA VAL A 228 15.77 -19.24 -0.77
C VAL A 228 16.18 -19.44 0.68
N ASP A 229 17.50 -19.46 0.97
CA ASP A 229 18.05 -19.57 2.33
C ASP A 229 17.71 -18.36 3.24
N LYS A 230 17.22 -17.26 2.67
CA LYS A 230 16.75 -16.07 3.37
C LYS A 230 15.23 -16.03 3.55
N ARG A 231 14.51 -17.06 3.15
CA ARG A 231 13.06 -17.17 3.34
C ARG A 231 12.77 -17.86 4.67
N PRO A 232 12.21 -17.14 5.66
CA PRO A 232 11.98 -17.71 6.99
C PRO A 232 10.71 -18.56 6.98
N VAL A 233 10.80 -19.83 6.64
CA VAL A 233 9.66 -20.76 6.73
C VAL A 233 9.45 -21.18 8.20
N GLY A 234 8.18 -21.32 8.60
CA GLY A 234 7.77 -21.74 9.94
C GLY A 234 6.99 -20.68 10.72
N ASP A 235 6.94 -20.85 12.02
CA ASP A 235 6.21 -19.95 12.92
C ASP A 235 7.12 -18.84 13.43
N LEU A 236 6.61 -17.63 13.37
CA LEU A 236 7.21 -16.39 13.84
C LEU A 236 6.18 -15.60 14.64
N ALA A 237 6.60 -14.54 15.29
CA ALA A 237 5.71 -13.60 15.96
C ALA A 237 6.15 -12.14 15.73
N VAL A 238 5.18 -11.23 15.72
CA VAL A 238 5.45 -9.81 15.68
C VAL A 238 6.11 -9.37 17.00
N ARG A 239 7.25 -8.66 16.92
CA ARG A 239 8.00 -8.16 18.06
C ARG A 239 7.90 -6.65 18.24
N VAL A 240 7.70 -5.94 17.12
CA VAL A 240 7.60 -4.49 17.12
C VAL A 240 6.74 -4.01 15.97
N VAL A 241 5.99 -2.94 16.20
CA VAL A 241 5.14 -2.28 15.22
C VAL A 241 5.48 -0.79 15.25
N VAL A 242 5.96 -0.25 14.12
CA VAL A 242 6.44 1.13 14.02
C VAL A 242 5.81 1.80 12.81
N ALA A 243 5.15 2.94 13.03
CA ALA A 243 4.71 3.83 11.97
C ALA A 243 5.83 4.82 11.60
N ASN A 244 6.00 5.09 10.32
CA ASN A 244 7.00 6.02 9.79
C ASN A 244 8.42 5.76 10.37
N PRO A 245 9.00 4.57 10.14
CA PRO A 245 10.29 4.20 10.71
C PRO A 245 11.45 4.96 10.05
N ASP A 246 12.52 5.18 10.81
CA ASP A 246 13.83 5.43 10.24
C ASP A 246 14.36 4.14 9.59
N TYR A 247 15.28 4.29 8.63
CA TYR A 247 16.02 3.16 8.09
C TYR A 247 17.52 3.33 8.37
N THR A 248 18.16 2.30 8.91
CA THR A 248 19.62 2.30 9.05
C THR A 248 20.26 1.57 7.87
N PHE A 249 20.91 2.30 6.99
CA PHE A 249 21.76 1.72 5.96
C PHE A 249 23.02 1.13 6.60
N ASP A 250 23.28 -0.14 6.34
CA ASP A 250 24.51 -0.82 6.76
C ASP A 250 25.31 -1.17 5.50
N PRO A 251 26.49 -0.55 5.29
CA PRO A 251 27.30 -0.77 4.09
C PRO A 251 27.73 -2.23 3.88
N VAL A 252 27.80 -3.03 4.94
CA VAL A 252 28.11 -4.46 4.86
C VAL A 252 27.05 -5.24 4.08
N LEU A 253 25.80 -4.75 4.07
CA LEU A 253 24.69 -5.38 3.33
C LEU A 253 24.65 -4.94 1.86
N PHE A 254 25.36 -3.87 1.51
CA PHE A 254 25.36 -3.25 0.18
C PHE A 254 26.78 -2.97 -0.32
N PRO A 255 27.65 -4.01 -0.45
CA PRO A 255 29.08 -3.82 -0.69
C PRO A 255 29.42 -3.14 -2.03
N ASP A 256 28.48 -3.16 -2.97
CA ASP A 256 28.68 -2.60 -4.32
C ASP A 256 28.37 -1.09 -4.39
N THR A 257 27.86 -0.48 -3.31
CA THR A 257 27.52 0.96 -3.28
C THR A 257 28.79 1.82 -3.10
N PRO A 258 28.79 3.06 -3.62
CA PRO A 258 29.88 4.01 -3.38
C PRO A 258 30.17 4.20 -1.88
N GLU A 259 29.13 4.38 -1.06
CA GLU A 259 29.26 4.59 0.39
C GLU A 259 29.93 3.41 1.10
N ALA A 260 29.66 2.17 0.65
CA ALA A 260 30.32 1.00 1.22
C ALA A 260 31.81 0.91 0.86
N ARG A 261 32.19 1.42 -0.32
CA ARG A 261 33.60 1.46 -0.75
C ARG A 261 34.39 2.56 -0.04
N GLU A 262 33.76 3.73 0.13
CA GLU A 262 34.41 4.90 0.75
C GLU A 262 34.45 4.79 2.26
N THR A 263 33.35 4.33 2.88
CA THR A 263 33.21 4.26 4.34
C THR A 263 32.55 2.93 4.78
N PRO A 264 33.28 1.79 4.68
CA PRO A 264 32.70 0.45 4.81
C PRO A 264 32.12 0.13 6.20
N THR A 265 32.40 0.94 7.22
CA THR A 265 31.90 0.76 8.59
C THR A 265 30.89 1.82 9.02
N ARG A 266 30.69 2.87 8.22
CA ARG A 266 29.80 3.98 8.57
C ARG A 266 28.37 3.62 8.25
N ARG A 267 27.56 3.42 9.28
CA ARG A 267 26.11 3.31 9.14
C ARG A 267 25.49 4.70 8.97
N LEU A 268 24.48 4.78 8.09
CA LEU A 268 23.72 6.00 7.87
C LEU A 268 22.28 5.79 8.34
N ILE A 269 21.69 6.80 8.97
CA ILE A 269 20.28 6.77 9.40
C ILE A 269 19.50 7.62 8.40
N LEU A 270 18.59 6.99 7.68
CA LEU A 270 17.72 7.64 6.73
C LEU A 270 16.42 8.06 7.42
N PRO A 271 15.95 9.29 7.22
CA PRO A 271 14.74 9.77 7.86
C PRO A 271 13.48 9.06 7.33
N PRO A 272 12.36 9.15 8.06
CA PRO A 272 11.10 8.57 7.64
C PRO A 272 10.50 9.24 6.41
N GLY A 273 9.54 8.55 5.80
CA GLY A 273 8.74 9.01 4.68
C GLY A 273 8.38 7.88 3.71
N PRO A 274 7.45 8.13 2.77
CA PRO A 274 7.01 7.13 1.80
C PRO A 274 8.15 6.64 0.89
N ASN A 275 9.16 7.47 0.64
CA ASN A 275 10.35 7.14 -0.13
C ASN A 275 11.54 6.60 0.72
N ASN A 276 11.29 6.29 2.00
CA ASN A 276 12.23 5.52 2.81
C ASN A 276 12.27 4.06 2.30
N PRO A 277 13.45 3.38 2.30
CA PRO A 277 13.58 1.98 1.85
C PRO A 277 12.63 0.98 2.50
N VAL A 278 12.15 1.26 3.71
CA VAL A 278 11.14 0.44 4.40
C VAL A 278 9.76 1.10 4.43
N GLY A 279 9.58 2.17 3.68
CA GLY A 279 8.32 2.88 3.51
C GLY A 279 7.76 3.45 4.81
N VAL A 280 6.43 3.46 4.91
CA VAL A 280 5.69 4.13 5.98
C VAL A 280 5.38 3.23 7.19
N ALA A 281 5.77 1.97 7.18
CA ALA A 281 5.47 1.01 8.24
C ALA A 281 6.55 -0.07 8.35
N TRP A 282 6.88 -0.44 9.57
CA TRP A 282 7.73 -1.57 9.90
C TRP A 282 7.08 -2.45 10.95
N ILE A 283 6.90 -3.73 10.62
CA ILE A 283 6.41 -4.78 11.52
C ILE A 283 7.54 -5.79 11.65
N GLY A 284 8.35 -5.64 12.72
CA GLY A 284 9.50 -6.49 12.97
C GLY A 284 9.08 -7.84 13.56
N LEU A 285 9.72 -8.91 13.09
CA LEU A 285 9.47 -10.28 13.53
C LEU A 285 10.48 -10.70 14.61
N ASP A 286 10.20 -11.78 15.31
CA ASP A 286 11.06 -12.33 16.38
C ASP A 286 12.33 -13.01 15.85
N ARG A 287 12.46 -13.17 14.53
CA ARG A 287 13.70 -13.55 13.87
C ARG A 287 14.51 -12.30 13.53
N PRO A 288 15.75 -12.14 14.09
CA PRO A 288 16.57 -10.96 13.86
C PRO A 288 16.76 -10.63 12.37
N GLY A 289 16.46 -9.38 12.00
CA GLY A 289 16.63 -8.88 10.66
C GLY A 289 15.46 -9.19 9.70
N TYR A 290 14.40 -9.78 10.18
CA TYR A 290 13.21 -10.02 9.39
C TYR A 290 12.06 -9.11 9.82
N GLY A 291 11.32 -8.64 8.82
CA GLY A 291 10.15 -7.80 9.03
C GLY A 291 9.27 -7.74 7.80
N ILE A 292 8.09 -7.19 8.00
CA ILE A 292 7.12 -6.84 6.96
C ILE A 292 7.08 -5.32 6.91
N HIS A 293 7.25 -4.73 5.73
CA HIS A 293 7.37 -3.27 5.63
C HIS A 293 6.85 -2.71 4.31
N GLY A 294 6.64 -1.39 4.26
CA GLY A 294 6.28 -0.68 3.04
C GLY A 294 7.42 -0.63 2.02
N ALA A 295 7.11 -0.18 0.83
CA ALA A 295 8.07 0.02 -0.24
C ALA A 295 7.67 1.25 -1.08
N PRO A 296 8.65 2.08 -1.51
CA PRO A 296 8.37 3.29 -2.27
C PRO A 296 7.85 3.02 -3.69
N GLU A 297 8.07 1.82 -4.22
CA GLU A 297 7.67 1.44 -5.57
C GLU A 297 6.57 0.38 -5.56
N PRO A 298 5.29 0.76 -5.39
CA PRO A 298 4.18 -0.18 -5.26
C PRO A 298 3.99 -1.08 -6.48
N ALA A 299 4.32 -0.60 -7.68
CA ALA A 299 4.24 -1.39 -8.91
C ALA A 299 5.19 -2.59 -8.94
N ASN A 300 6.25 -2.57 -8.13
CA ASN A 300 7.26 -3.63 -8.03
C ASN A 300 6.91 -4.69 -6.96
N VAL A 301 5.96 -4.42 -6.09
CA VAL A 301 5.56 -5.36 -5.03
C VAL A 301 4.96 -6.63 -5.61
N GLY A 302 5.40 -7.79 -5.09
CA GLY A 302 5.03 -9.12 -5.60
C GLY A 302 5.69 -9.51 -6.92
N ARG A 303 6.37 -8.58 -7.59
CA ARG A 303 7.05 -8.80 -8.89
C ARG A 303 8.58 -8.83 -8.76
N THR A 304 9.13 -8.04 -7.84
CA THR A 304 10.54 -8.00 -7.52
C THR A 304 10.85 -8.70 -6.19
N GLU A 305 12.12 -8.91 -5.92
CA GLU A 305 12.60 -9.65 -4.77
C GLU A 305 13.37 -8.75 -3.81
N SER A 306 13.42 -9.14 -2.53
CA SER A 306 14.11 -8.44 -1.46
C SER A 306 15.40 -9.14 -1.03
N LEU A 307 16.13 -8.54 -0.09
CA LEU A 307 17.30 -9.15 0.56
C LEU A 307 16.92 -10.13 1.68
N GLY A 308 15.67 -10.07 2.19
CA GLY A 308 15.22 -10.93 3.31
C GLY A 308 13.81 -10.63 3.79
N CYS A 309 13.44 -9.35 3.84
CA CYS A 309 12.17 -8.90 4.37
C CYS A 309 11.00 -9.10 3.39
N PHE A 310 9.79 -8.99 3.92
CA PHE A 310 8.54 -9.02 3.18
C PHE A 310 8.12 -7.58 2.84
N ARG A 311 8.03 -7.24 1.53
CA ARG A 311 7.67 -5.89 1.08
C ARG A 311 6.22 -5.82 0.64
N LEU A 312 5.51 -4.81 1.12
CA LEU A 312 4.16 -4.43 0.72
C LEU A 312 4.18 -3.05 0.05
N ALA A 313 3.15 -2.71 -0.71
CA ALA A 313 2.90 -1.32 -1.05
C ALA A 313 2.66 -0.50 0.24
N ASN A 314 3.01 0.79 0.24
CA ASN A 314 2.89 1.62 1.44
C ASN A 314 1.46 1.65 2.00
N TRP A 315 0.43 1.73 1.15
CA TRP A 315 -0.97 1.69 1.61
C TRP A 315 -1.36 0.34 2.22
N ASP A 316 -0.81 -0.78 1.72
CA ASP A 316 -1.04 -2.11 2.28
C ASP A 316 -0.29 -2.29 3.60
N ALA A 317 0.94 -1.78 3.69
CA ALA A 317 1.73 -1.77 4.92
C ALA A 317 1.06 -0.93 6.01
N ARG A 318 0.50 0.24 5.65
CA ARG A 318 -0.30 1.07 6.57
C ARG A 318 -1.56 0.35 7.04
N THR A 319 -2.24 -0.34 6.13
CA THR A 319 -3.41 -1.18 6.46
C THR A 319 -3.01 -2.30 7.43
N LEU A 320 -1.92 -3.02 7.14
CA LEU A 320 -1.43 -4.09 8.00
C LEU A 320 -0.96 -3.59 9.36
N LEU A 321 -0.37 -2.38 9.42
CA LEU A 321 0.02 -1.73 10.67
C LEU A 321 -1.18 -1.56 11.62
N GLY A 322 -2.36 -1.24 11.08
CA GLY A 322 -3.59 -1.12 11.85
C GLY A 322 -4.17 -2.46 12.33
N LEU A 323 -3.76 -3.58 11.73
CA LEU A 323 -4.17 -4.94 12.12
C LEU A 323 -3.16 -5.62 13.05
N ALA A 324 -1.87 -5.23 12.97
CA ALA A 324 -0.77 -5.88 13.67
C ALA A 324 -0.65 -5.40 15.13
N TRP A 325 -0.24 -6.31 16.01
CA TRP A 325 0.06 -6.05 17.41
C TRP A 325 1.24 -6.90 17.87
N VAL A 326 1.93 -6.49 18.92
CA VAL A 326 3.11 -7.21 19.47
C VAL A 326 2.66 -8.54 20.06
N GLY A 327 3.21 -9.63 19.55
CA GLY A 327 2.82 -11.00 19.87
C GLY A 327 1.94 -11.67 18.84
N LEU A 328 1.46 -10.93 17.80
CA LEU A 328 0.64 -11.51 16.73
C LEU A 328 1.39 -12.67 16.05
N PRO A 329 0.85 -13.88 16.02
CA PRO A 329 1.45 -15.02 15.34
C PRO A 329 1.58 -14.78 13.83
N VAL A 330 2.68 -15.24 13.25
CA VAL A 330 2.97 -15.17 11.81
C VAL A 330 3.40 -16.55 11.32
N ARG A 331 2.60 -17.16 10.47
CA ARG A 331 2.94 -18.41 9.79
C ARG A 331 3.50 -18.12 8.42
N VAL A 332 4.70 -18.61 8.14
CA VAL A 332 5.33 -18.53 6.80
C VAL A 332 5.34 -19.94 6.19
N GLU A 333 4.65 -20.06 5.08
CA GLU A 333 4.48 -21.30 4.30
C GLU A 333 5.32 -21.22 3.00
N PRO A 334 5.83 -22.37 2.51
CA PRO A 334 6.63 -22.45 1.28
C PRO A 334 5.99 -21.86 0.04
#